data_ba6fadcc553b07994c5e34423761fe4a
#
_entry.id   ba6fadcc553b07994c5e34423761fe4a
#
_cell.length_a   1.000
_cell.length_b   1.000
_cell.length_c   1.000
_cell.angle_alpha   90.00
_cell.angle_beta   90.00
_cell.angle_gamma   90.00
#
_symmetry.space_group_name_H-M   'P 1'
#
loop_
_entity.id
_entity.type
_entity.pdbx_description
1 polymer ?
#
loop_
_entity_poly.entity_id
_entity_poly.type
_entity_poly.pdbx_seq_one_letter_code
_entity_poly.pdbx_strand_id
1 'polypeptide(L)'
;MGMQARYMIVNGVLQEWQHYAMPYVYQHIHTLSYKARHTADHLKTLNDAASRLFSLQCDLSRREVEQQIEQLLAANHTTRNTSVAVTIKLYTTGDYTLEQGDASLYCGYVVRSLHSEATIIASSAPLADYPTSAMVATRSLLEQIALARDLHRVIMASPSGEIIADAAEPLFIIKGYTLTFPPVPMPSLEQILIERAAHSLRLKVERKPITVQSLKEADEVLIASWQGITAIAHIDNKPYMSIIAERIAAEMENKEKK
;
A
#
# COMPACT_ATOMS: atom_id res chain seq x y z
N MET A 1 13.82 -11.29 -13.59
CA MET A 1 12.94 -11.07 -14.75
C MET A 1 11.55 -11.52 -14.31
N GLY A 2 10.67 -10.58 -13.92
CA GLY A 2 9.31 -10.91 -13.50
C GLY A 2 8.54 -11.49 -14.68
N MET A 3 7.76 -12.53 -14.44
CA MET A 3 6.88 -13.10 -15.46
C MET A 3 5.78 -12.08 -15.72
N GLN A 4 5.79 -11.44 -16.89
CA GLN A 4 4.76 -10.50 -17.28
C GLN A 4 3.42 -11.25 -17.35
N ALA A 5 2.41 -10.78 -16.61
CA ALA A 5 1.08 -11.38 -16.62
C ALA A 5 0.52 -11.34 -18.04
N ARG A 6 0.07 -12.50 -18.55
CA ARG A 6 -0.48 -12.62 -19.91
C ARG A 6 -1.95 -12.24 -19.99
N TYR A 7 -2.67 -12.47 -18.89
CA TYR A 7 -4.12 -12.28 -18.82
C TYR A 7 -4.50 -11.28 -17.75
N MET A 8 -5.64 -10.62 -17.96
CA MET A 8 -6.33 -9.75 -17.03
C MET A 8 -7.82 -10.05 -17.04
N ILE A 9 -8.55 -9.56 -16.06
CA ILE A 9 -10.03 -9.57 -16.09
C ILE A 9 -10.51 -8.15 -16.34
N VAL A 10 -11.48 -8.02 -17.23
CA VAL A 10 -12.18 -6.76 -17.54
C VAL A 10 -13.67 -7.01 -17.40
N ASN A 11 -14.32 -6.32 -16.47
CA ASN A 11 -15.77 -6.46 -16.20
C ASN A 11 -16.21 -7.92 -16.03
N GLY A 12 -15.40 -8.72 -15.31
CA GLY A 12 -15.68 -10.13 -15.07
C GLY A 12 -15.21 -11.10 -16.16
N VAL A 13 -14.70 -10.62 -17.28
CA VAL A 13 -14.28 -11.45 -18.43
C VAL A 13 -12.76 -11.56 -18.48
N LEU A 14 -12.25 -12.80 -18.49
CA LEU A 14 -10.83 -13.07 -18.67
C LEU A 14 -10.42 -12.81 -20.13
N GLN A 15 -9.38 -12.01 -20.34
CA GLN A 15 -8.85 -11.69 -21.66
C GLN A 15 -7.34 -11.48 -21.63
N GLU A 16 -6.69 -11.38 -22.78
CA GLU A 16 -5.28 -11.02 -22.86
C GLU A 16 -5.05 -9.61 -22.30
N TRP A 17 -3.89 -9.44 -21.65
CA TRP A 17 -3.55 -8.17 -21.04
C TRP A 17 -3.46 -7.05 -22.06
N GLN A 18 -4.07 -5.92 -21.75
CA GLN A 18 -4.00 -4.70 -22.55
C GLN A 18 -3.90 -3.46 -21.66
N HIS A 19 -3.33 -2.41 -22.18
CA HIS A 19 -3.18 -1.16 -21.45
C HIS A 19 -4.44 -0.30 -21.57
N TYR A 20 -4.92 0.21 -20.43
CA TYR A 20 -5.99 1.19 -20.34
C TYR A 20 -5.43 2.55 -19.91
N ALA A 21 -5.51 3.56 -20.77
CA ALA A 21 -4.97 4.90 -20.56
C ALA A 21 -5.98 5.88 -19.92
N MET A 22 -6.87 5.39 -19.05
CA MET A 22 -7.90 6.20 -18.40
C MET A 22 -7.59 6.41 -16.93
N PRO A 23 -8.01 7.54 -16.32
CA PRO A 23 -7.90 7.72 -14.87
C PRO A 23 -8.69 6.66 -14.10
N TYR A 24 -8.14 6.20 -12.99
CA TYR A 24 -8.76 5.19 -12.13
C TYR A 24 -8.42 5.40 -10.66
N VAL A 25 -9.24 4.83 -9.79
CA VAL A 25 -8.90 4.50 -8.41
C VAL A 25 -8.58 3.02 -8.31
N TYR A 26 -7.76 2.62 -7.32
CA TYR A 26 -7.31 1.23 -7.24
C TYR A 26 -7.15 0.73 -5.81
N GLN A 27 -7.07 -0.60 -5.67
CA GLN A 27 -6.63 -1.28 -4.45
C GLN A 27 -5.71 -2.43 -4.81
N HIS A 28 -4.68 -2.65 -4.00
CA HIS A 28 -3.83 -3.83 -4.08
C HIS A 28 -4.33 -4.88 -3.11
N ILE A 29 -4.93 -5.95 -3.62
CA ILE A 29 -5.43 -7.06 -2.83
C ILE A 29 -4.30 -8.09 -2.68
N HIS A 30 -3.85 -8.30 -1.46
CA HIS A 30 -2.86 -9.33 -1.16
C HIS A 30 -3.50 -10.71 -1.33
N THR A 31 -2.82 -11.61 -2.04
CA THR A 31 -3.24 -13.00 -2.19
C THR A 31 -2.17 -13.95 -1.67
N LEU A 32 -2.58 -15.07 -1.12
CA LEU A 32 -1.71 -16.20 -0.78
C LEU A 32 -2.41 -17.50 -1.16
N SER A 33 -1.75 -18.37 -1.87
CA SER A 33 -2.33 -19.63 -2.38
C SER A 33 -3.65 -19.40 -3.13
N TYR A 34 -3.71 -18.35 -3.95
CA TYR A 34 -4.87 -17.87 -4.72
C TYR A 34 -6.00 -17.25 -3.88
N LYS A 35 -5.90 -17.28 -2.57
CA LYS A 35 -6.92 -16.70 -1.69
C LYS A 35 -6.63 -15.22 -1.46
N ALA A 36 -7.60 -14.40 -1.81
CA ALA A 36 -7.57 -12.96 -1.52
C ALA A 36 -7.81 -12.69 -0.05
N ARG A 37 -7.09 -11.73 0.51
CA ARG A 37 -7.24 -11.28 1.90
C ARG A 37 -7.99 -9.95 1.94
N HIS A 38 -8.85 -9.79 2.93
CA HIS A 38 -9.57 -8.54 3.21
C HIS A 38 -10.35 -7.96 2.01
N THR A 39 -10.83 -8.80 1.10
CA THR A 39 -11.50 -8.36 -0.14
C THR A 39 -12.63 -7.37 0.13
N ALA A 40 -13.45 -7.63 1.16
CA ALA A 40 -14.58 -6.74 1.50
C ALA A 40 -14.11 -5.33 1.91
N ASP A 41 -13.02 -5.21 2.69
CA ASP A 41 -12.47 -3.93 3.12
C ASP A 41 -11.87 -3.18 1.93
N HIS A 42 -11.15 -3.88 1.04
CA HIS A 42 -10.62 -3.30 -0.20
C HIS A 42 -11.72 -2.78 -1.13
N LEU A 43 -12.79 -3.57 -1.33
CA LEU A 43 -13.92 -3.15 -2.17
C LEU A 43 -14.65 -1.95 -1.58
N LYS A 44 -14.81 -1.89 -0.26
CA LYS A 44 -15.36 -0.72 0.42
C LYS A 44 -14.51 0.52 0.17
N THR A 45 -13.19 0.44 0.40
CA THR A 45 -12.26 1.56 0.18
C THR A 45 -12.26 2.00 -1.28
N LEU A 46 -12.29 1.06 -2.23
CA LEU A 46 -12.37 1.34 -3.67
C LEU A 46 -13.64 2.11 -4.02
N ASN A 47 -14.78 1.64 -3.53
CA ASN A 47 -16.10 2.25 -3.78
C ASN A 47 -16.21 3.63 -3.14
N ASP A 48 -15.70 3.80 -1.90
CA ASP A 48 -15.65 5.09 -1.22
C ASP A 48 -14.79 6.11 -2.00
N ALA A 49 -13.65 5.68 -2.56
CA ALA A 49 -12.78 6.53 -3.40
C ALA A 49 -13.48 6.92 -4.71
N ALA A 50 -14.08 5.96 -5.41
CA ALA A 50 -14.80 6.19 -6.67
C ALA A 50 -16.01 7.11 -6.46
N SER A 51 -16.75 6.92 -5.39
CA SER A 51 -17.89 7.77 -5.05
C SER A 51 -17.47 9.22 -4.80
N ARG A 52 -16.39 9.43 -4.05
CA ARG A 52 -15.91 10.78 -3.72
C ARG A 52 -15.28 11.51 -4.89
N LEU A 53 -14.51 10.81 -5.73
CA LEU A 53 -13.76 11.43 -6.83
C LEU A 53 -14.53 11.48 -8.14
N PHE A 54 -15.33 10.45 -8.42
CA PHE A 54 -15.98 10.27 -9.73
C PHE A 54 -17.49 10.24 -9.65
N SER A 55 -18.08 10.33 -8.44
CA SER A 55 -19.53 10.16 -8.21
C SER A 55 -20.06 8.82 -8.73
N LEU A 56 -19.21 7.79 -8.72
CA LEU A 56 -19.54 6.43 -9.15
C LEU A 56 -19.85 5.54 -7.95
N GLN A 57 -20.81 4.64 -8.14
CA GLN A 57 -21.04 3.51 -7.23
C GLN A 57 -20.78 2.23 -8.01
N CYS A 58 -20.06 1.31 -7.41
CA CYS A 58 -19.72 0.04 -8.00
C CYS A 58 -20.14 -1.10 -7.07
N ASP A 59 -21.12 -1.89 -7.49
CA ASP A 59 -21.67 -3.01 -6.71
C ASP A 59 -20.92 -4.32 -7.03
N LEU A 60 -19.61 -4.32 -6.75
CA LEU A 60 -18.81 -5.55 -6.87
C LEU A 60 -19.01 -6.43 -5.64
N SER A 61 -19.49 -7.65 -5.86
CA SER A 61 -19.64 -8.61 -4.77
C SER A 61 -18.27 -9.20 -4.40
N ARG A 62 -18.03 -9.34 -3.09
CA ARG A 62 -16.82 -9.98 -2.57
C ARG A 62 -16.59 -11.36 -3.21
N ARG A 63 -17.63 -12.19 -3.29
CA ARG A 63 -17.54 -13.57 -3.79
C ARG A 63 -17.13 -13.61 -5.26
N GLU A 64 -17.70 -12.74 -6.09
CA GLU A 64 -17.36 -12.68 -7.50
C GLU A 64 -15.92 -12.23 -7.71
N VAL A 65 -15.47 -11.19 -7.01
CA VAL A 65 -14.08 -10.72 -7.09
C VAL A 65 -13.10 -11.78 -6.64
N GLU A 66 -13.37 -12.50 -5.54
CA GLU A 66 -12.51 -13.61 -5.08
C GLU A 66 -12.44 -14.75 -6.12
N GLN A 67 -13.55 -15.12 -6.75
CA GLN A 67 -13.57 -16.12 -7.83
C GLN A 67 -12.78 -15.65 -9.06
N GLN A 68 -12.94 -14.40 -9.46
CA GLN A 68 -12.21 -13.81 -10.58
C GLN A 68 -10.69 -13.75 -10.30
N ILE A 69 -10.29 -13.44 -9.07
CA ILE A 69 -8.88 -13.48 -8.65
C ILE A 69 -8.31 -14.90 -8.79
N GLU A 70 -9.02 -15.92 -8.32
CA GLU A 70 -8.58 -17.31 -8.46
C GLU A 70 -8.44 -17.70 -9.94
N GLN A 71 -9.41 -17.33 -10.77
CA GLN A 71 -9.39 -17.56 -12.23
C GLN A 71 -8.19 -16.86 -12.89
N LEU A 72 -7.94 -15.60 -12.56
CA LEU A 72 -6.84 -14.80 -13.10
C LEU A 72 -5.48 -15.42 -12.77
N LEU A 73 -5.26 -15.77 -11.50
CA LEU A 73 -3.99 -16.34 -11.04
C LEU A 73 -3.74 -17.73 -11.64
N ALA A 74 -4.80 -18.53 -11.83
CA ALA A 74 -4.71 -19.82 -12.51
C ALA A 74 -4.37 -19.64 -14.01
N ALA A 75 -5.01 -18.71 -14.71
CA ALA A 75 -4.76 -18.43 -16.12
C ALA A 75 -3.33 -17.92 -16.37
N ASN A 76 -2.79 -17.14 -15.44
CA ASN A 76 -1.41 -16.66 -15.49
C ASN A 76 -0.38 -17.66 -14.96
N HIS A 77 -0.78 -18.90 -14.67
CA HIS A 77 0.09 -19.97 -14.15
C HIS A 77 0.89 -19.57 -12.90
N THR A 78 0.29 -18.76 -12.05
CA THR A 78 0.93 -18.33 -10.79
C THR A 78 1.17 -19.53 -9.88
N THR A 79 2.35 -19.61 -9.29
CA THR A 79 2.67 -20.68 -8.34
C THR A 79 1.82 -20.54 -7.08
N ARG A 80 1.13 -21.61 -6.67
CA ARG A 80 0.15 -21.55 -5.55
C ARG A 80 0.72 -21.07 -4.23
N ASN A 81 1.98 -21.37 -3.94
CA ASN A 81 2.60 -20.96 -2.67
C ASN A 81 3.23 -19.55 -2.73
N THR A 82 2.94 -18.79 -3.77
CA THR A 82 3.45 -17.45 -3.95
C THR A 82 2.44 -16.42 -3.44
N SER A 83 2.91 -15.45 -2.69
CA SER A 83 2.16 -14.24 -2.35
C SER A 83 2.23 -13.28 -3.54
N VAL A 84 1.09 -12.81 -4.02
CA VAL A 84 0.96 -11.93 -5.19
C VAL A 84 -0.04 -10.83 -4.89
N ALA A 85 0.22 -9.61 -5.36
CA ALA A 85 -0.83 -8.60 -5.41
C ALA A 85 -1.74 -8.84 -6.61
N VAL A 86 -3.04 -8.69 -6.42
CA VAL A 86 -3.98 -8.45 -7.51
C VAL A 86 -4.50 -7.03 -7.37
N THR A 87 -4.23 -6.22 -8.37
CA THR A 87 -4.69 -4.83 -8.40
C THR A 87 -6.07 -4.78 -9.04
N ILE A 88 -7.05 -4.34 -8.26
CA ILE A 88 -8.35 -3.95 -8.80
C ILE A 88 -8.30 -2.47 -9.12
N LYS A 89 -8.67 -2.10 -10.37
CA LYS A 89 -8.78 -0.72 -10.83
C LYS A 89 -10.23 -0.45 -11.21
N LEU A 90 -10.77 0.67 -10.78
CA LEU A 90 -12.08 1.16 -11.19
C LEU A 90 -11.91 2.48 -11.92
N TYR A 91 -12.31 2.48 -13.18
CA TYR A 91 -12.14 3.60 -14.10
C TYR A 91 -13.29 4.60 -14.00
N THR A 92 -13.06 5.81 -14.52
CA THR A 92 -14.08 6.89 -14.55
C THR A 92 -15.32 6.55 -15.39
N THR A 93 -15.25 5.51 -16.24
CA THR A 93 -16.40 4.98 -17.01
C THR A 93 -17.30 4.05 -16.19
N GLY A 94 -16.85 3.60 -15.01
CA GLY A 94 -17.49 2.53 -14.25
C GLY A 94 -16.98 1.13 -14.58
N ASP A 95 -16.14 0.98 -15.61
CA ASP A 95 -15.47 -0.29 -15.91
C ASP A 95 -14.44 -0.62 -14.84
N TYR A 96 -14.17 -1.92 -14.63
CA TYR A 96 -13.11 -2.34 -13.74
C TYR A 96 -12.20 -3.39 -14.36
N THR A 97 -10.97 -3.44 -13.86
CA THR A 97 -10.01 -4.50 -14.20
C THR A 97 -9.44 -5.16 -12.96
N LEU A 98 -9.08 -6.44 -13.08
CA LEU A 98 -8.20 -7.14 -12.16
C LEU A 98 -6.91 -7.49 -12.89
N GLU A 99 -5.80 -7.05 -12.35
CA GLU A 99 -4.49 -7.25 -12.93
C GLU A 99 -3.56 -7.91 -11.91
N GLN A 100 -2.86 -8.95 -12.32
CA GLN A 100 -1.83 -9.55 -11.47
C GLN A 100 -0.61 -8.63 -11.42
N GLY A 101 -0.20 -8.27 -10.23
CA GLY A 101 1.03 -7.54 -9.96
C GLY A 101 2.20 -8.46 -9.62
N ASP A 102 3.20 -7.88 -8.97
CA ASP A 102 4.41 -8.59 -8.61
C ASP A 102 4.19 -9.64 -7.52
N ALA A 103 5.04 -10.67 -7.56
CA ALA A 103 5.13 -11.64 -6.49
C ALA A 103 5.93 -11.07 -5.31
N SER A 104 5.52 -11.41 -4.10
CA SER A 104 6.29 -11.12 -2.89
C SER A 104 6.91 -12.39 -2.33
N LEU A 105 8.13 -12.27 -1.84
CA LEU A 105 8.79 -13.33 -1.06
C LEU A 105 8.19 -13.49 0.34
N TYR A 106 7.36 -12.53 0.78
CA TYR A 106 6.78 -12.49 2.11
C TYR A 106 5.31 -12.91 2.07
N CYS A 107 4.95 -13.79 3.00
CA CYS A 107 3.59 -14.36 3.08
C CYS A 107 2.73 -13.69 4.15
N GLY A 108 3.19 -12.61 4.76
CA GLY A 108 2.51 -11.94 5.87
C GLY A 108 2.94 -10.48 6.04
N TYR A 109 2.80 -9.94 7.25
CA TYR A 109 3.10 -8.54 7.58
C TYR A 109 4.52 -8.34 8.15
N VAL A 110 5.47 -9.11 7.68
CA VAL A 110 6.87 -9.07 8.15
C VAL A 110 7.52 -7.75 7.78
N VAL A 111 8.43 -7.26 8.61
CA VAL A 111 9.32 -6.13 8.27
C VAL A 111 10.15 -6.51 7.05
N ARG A 112 9.89 -5.86 5.92
CA ARG A 112 10.46 -6.22 4.61
C ARG A 112 11.94 -5.94 4.47
N SER A 113 12.44 -4.89 5.13
CA SER A 113 13.82 -4.48 5.03
C SER A 113 14.26 -3.80 6.31
N LEU A 114 15.29 -4.32 6.93
CA LEU A 114 15.98 -3.72 8.08
C LEU A 114 17.02 -2.68 7.64
N HIS A 115 17.27 -2.55 6.33
CA HIS A 115 18.31 -1.68 5.77
C HIS A 115 17.78 -0.75 4.68
N SER A 116 16.50 -0.37 4.79
CA SER A 116 15.89 0.54 3.84
C SER A 116 16.39 1.97 4.06
N GLU A 117 17.08 2.51 3.06
CA GLU A 117 17.55 3.89 3.06
C GLU A 117 16.58 4.78 2.29
N ALA A 118 16.33 5.98 2.81
CA ALA A 118 15.42 6.93 2.21
C ALA A 118 16.03 8.34 2.19
N THR A 119 15.50 9.19 1.31
CA THR A 119 15.74 10.62 1.31
C THR A 119 14.42 11.38 1.25
N ILE A 120 14.45 12.65 1.68
CA ILE A 120 13.28 13.54 1.62
C ILE A 120 13.42 14.44 0.40
N ILE A 121 12.37 14.49 -0.42
CA ILE A 121 12.30 15.39 -1.58
C ILE A 121 11.09 16.30 -1.43
N ALA A 122 11.30 17.60 -1.65
CA ALA A 122 10.22 18.56 -1.75
C ALA A 122 9.44 18.31 -3.06
N SER A 123 8.14 18.05 -2.91
CA SER A 123 7.27 17.71 -4.02
C SER A 123 5.84 18.15 -3.75
N SER A 124 5.01 18.10 -4.76
CA SER A 124 3.56 18.18 -4.64
C SER A 124 2.97 16.96 -5.34
N ALA A 125 2.06 16.26 -4.67
CA ALA A 125 1.38 15.12 -5.24
C ALA A 125 -0.14 15.37 -5.17
N PRO A 126 -0.79 15.70 -6.29
CA PRO A 126 -2.21 15.91 -6.30
C PRO A 126 -2.95 14.61 -5.94
N LEU A 127 -3.98 14.73 -5.09
CA LEU A 127 -4.79 13.60 -4.64
C LEU A 127 -4.00 12.48 -3.94
N ALA A 128 -2.90 12.83 -3.25
CA ALA A 128 -2.08 11.85 -2.50
C ALA A 128 -2.91 11.09 -1.43
N ASP A 129 -3.97 11.70 -0.90
CA ASP A 129 -4.90 11.11 0.06
C ASP A 129 -5.81 10.02 -0.54
N TYR A 130 -5.71 9.75 -1.85
CA TYR A 130 -6.52 8.78 -2.55
C TYR A 130 -5.64 7.84 -3.41
N PRO A 131 -6.00 6.55 -3.48
CA PRO A 131 -5.28 5.58 -4.31
C PRO A 131 -5.68 5.76 -5.80
N THR A 132 -5.02 6.68 -6.49
CA THR A 132 -5.33 7.06 -7.87
C THR A 132 -4.22 6.71 -8.85
N SER A 133 -4.53 6.65 -10.15
CA SER A 133 -3.55 6.50 -11.23
C SER A 133 -2.47 7.60 -11.21
N ALA A 134 -2.79 8.82 -10.77
CA ALA A 134 -1.82 9.91 -10.60
C ALA A 134 -0.77 9.55 -9.54
N MET A 135 -1.19 8.94 -8.43
CA MET A 135 -0.25 8.49 -7.39
C MET A 135 0.61 7.32 -7.83
N VAL A 136 0.07 6.40 -8.65
CA VAL A 136 0.89 5.32 -9.27
C VAL A 136 2.00 5.92 -10.11
N ALA A 137 1.69 6.88 -10.99
CA ALA A 137 2.68 7.55 -11.82
C ALA A 137 3.71 8.33 -10.98
N THR A 138 3.26 9.05 -9.96
CA THR A 138 4.14 9.78 -9.03
C THR A 138 5.09 8.82 -8.32
N ARG A 139 4.57 7.70 -7.78
CA ARG A 139 5.39 6.70 -7.08
C ARG A 139 6.42 6.06 -8.00
N SER A 140 6.02 5.69 -9.22
CA SER A 140 6.95 5.15 -10.21
C SER A 140 8.11 6.11 -10.50
N LEU A 141 7.84 7.41 -10.62
CA LEU A 141 8.88 8.42 -10.78
C LEU A 141 9.80 8.50 -9.54
N LEU A 142 9.23 8.49 -8.34
CA LEU A 142 10.01 8.52 -7.09
C LEU A 142 10.89 7.29 -6.93
N GLU A 143 10.42 6.12 -7.34
CA GLU A 143 11.22 4.89 -7.36
C GLU A 143 12.41 5.00 -8.31
N GLN A 144 12.24 5.58 -9.49
CA GLN A 144 13.35 5.85 -10.42
C GLN A 144 14.35 6.85 -9.84
N ILE A 145 13.87 7.89 -9.14
CA ILE A 145 14.74 8.86 -8.46
C ILE A 145 15.52 8.18 -7.32
N ALA A 146 14.88 7.33 -6.53
CA ALA A 146 15.54 6.56 -5.48
C ALA A 146 16.63 5.67 -6.08
N LEU A 147 16.29 4.89 -7.10
CA LEU A 147 17.22 3.99 -7.80
C LEU A 147 18.43 4.75 -8.38
N ALA A 148 18.21 5.90 -9.01
CA ALA A 148 19.28 6.72 -9.57
C ALA A 148 20.24 7.29 -8.50
N ARG A 149 19.84 7.28 -7.24
CA ARG A 149 20.63 7.76 -6.09
C ARG A 149 21.15 6.62 -5.20
N ASP A 150 20.97 5.37 -5.64
CA ASP A 150 21.29 4.17 -4.86
C ASP A 150 20.55 4.12 -3.51
N LEU A 151 19.29 4.55 -3.52
CA LEU A 151 18.40 4.57 -2.36
C LEU A 151 17.22 3.63 -2.59
N HIS A 152 16.56 3.21 -1.49
CA HIS A 152 15.40 2.33 -1.56
C HIS A 152 14.08 3.10 -1.62
N ARG A 153 14.02 4.31 -1.05
CA ARG A 153 12.78 5.08 -0.92
C ARG A 153 13.00 6.59 -1.04
N VAL A 154 11.98 7.26 -1.55
CA VAL A 154 11.83 8.71 -1.46
C VAL A 154 10.59 9.03 -0.63
N ILE A 155 10.76 9.91 0.35
CA ILE A 155 9.68 10.45 1.17
C ILE A 155 9.36 11.84 0.62
N MET A 156 8.10 12.07 0.28
CA MET A 156 7.64 13.38 -0.21
C MET A 156 7.39 14.33 0.95
N ALA A 157 7.85 15.56 0.83
CA ALA A 157 7.48 16.65 1.72
C ALA A 157 6.96 17.85 0.93
N SER A 158 5.98 18.55 1.47
CA SER A 158 5.53 19.83 0.92
C SER A 158 6.63 20.88 1.05
N PRO A 159 6.56 22.01 0.33
CA PRO A 159 7.49 23.13 0.51
C PRO A 159 7.50 23.69 1.94
N SER A 160 6.43 23.52 2.70
CA SER A 160 6.35 23.89 4.12
C SER A 160 7.01 22.87 5.07
N GLY A 161 7.52 21.75 4.54
CA GLY A 161 8.16 20.69 5.32
C GLY A 161 7.18 19.71 5.97
N GLU A 162 5.91 19.67 5.56
CA GLU A 162 4.95 18.66 5.98
C GLU A 162 5.10 17.42 5.08
N ILE A 163 5.15 16.24 5.67
CA ILE A 163 5.23 14.98 4.94
C ILE A 163 3.89 14.72 4.24
N ILE A 164 3.97 14.50 2.94
CA ILE A 164 2.79 14.18 2.12
C ILE A 164 2.40 12.73 2.37
N ALA A 165 1.19 12.52 2.86
CA ALA A 165 0.64 11.18 3.04
C ALA A 165 0.42 10.51 1.68
N ASP A 166 0.82 9.25 1.56
CA ASP A 166 0.45 8.39 0.43
C ASP A 166 -0.64 7.41 0.91
N ALA A 167 -1.82 7.49 0.29
CA ALA A 167 -2.96 6.66 0.69
C ALA A 167 -2.71 5.15 0.53
N ALA A 168 -1.85 4.72 -0.39
CA ALA A 168 -1.55 3.31 -0.60
C ALA A 168 -0.25 2.84 0.10
N GLU A 169 0.62 3.77 0.48
CA GLU A 169 1.85 3.50 1.23
C GLU A 169 1.98 4.47 2.42
N PRO A 170 1.08 4.37 3.42
CA PRO A 170 1.07 5.29 4.55
C PRO A 170 2.36 5.20 5.36
N LEU A 171 2.86 6.39 5.75
CA LEU A 171 4.04 6.55 6.57
C LEU A 171 3.64 6.79 8.04
N PHE A 172 4.37 6.17 8.93
CA PHE A 172 4.20 6.28 10.39
C PHE A 172 5.54 6.61 11.04
N ILE A 173 5.50 7.34 12.14
CA ILE A 173 6.63 7.54 13.02
C ILE A 173 6.33 7.03 14.42
N ILE A 174 7.37 6.55 15.09
CA ILE A 174 7.30 6.13 16.50
C ILE A 174 8.30 6.95 17.29
N LYS A 175 7.83 7.51 18.41
CA LYS A 175 8.67 8.17 19.42
C LYS A 175 8.29 7.62 20.79
N GLY A 176 9.23 6.92 21.45
CA GLY A 176 8.94 6.15 22.65
C GLY A 176 7.84 5.12 22.41
N TYR A 177 6.71 5.26 23.09
CA TYR A 177 5.53 4.39 22.94
C TYR A 177 4.37 5.07 22.19
N THR A 178 4.65 6.10 21.41
CA THR A 178 3.64 6.82 20.62
C THR A 178 3.83 6.56 19.13
N LEU A 179 2.82 5.98 18.50
CA LEU A 179 2.69 5.86 17.04
C LEU A 179 1.95 7.08 16.51
N THR A 180 2.54 7.77 15.53
CA THR A 180 1.94 8.93 14.89
C THR A 180 1.83 8.73 13.38
N PHE A 181 0.72 9.14 12.79
CA PHE A 181 0.51 9.17 11.33
C PHE A 181 -0.39 10.35 10.95
N PRO A 182 -0.29 10.84 9.68
CA PRO A 182 -1.14 11.93 9.21
C PRO A 182 -2.61 11.53 9.20
N PRO A 183 -3.54 12.45 9.54
CA PRO A 183 -4.95 12.22 9.28
C PRO A 183 -5.18 12.21 7.77
N VAL A 184 -5.83 11.16 7.27
CA VAL A 184 -6.23 11.04 5.86
C VAL A 184 -7.74 10.85 5.76
N PRO A 185 -8.40 11.40 4.73
CA PRO A 185 -9.84 11.27 4.56
C PRO A 185 -10.27 9.81 4.29
N MET A 186 -9.32 9.00 3.79
CA MET A 186 -9.55 7.59 3.50
C MET A 186 -8.34 6.77 3.96
N PRO A 187 -8.39 6.19 5.18
CA PRO A 187 -7.33 5.32 5.65
C PRO A 187 -7.27 4.05 4.79
N SER A 188 -6.05 3.63 4.41
CA SER A 188 -5.86 2.34 3.76
C SER A 188 -6.11 1.19 4.72
N LEU A 189 -6.27 -0.01 4.18
CA LEU A 189 -6.38 -1.22 4.99
C LEU A 189 -5.15 -1.39 5.89
N GLU A 190 -3.96 -1.19 5.34
CA GLU A 190 -2.68 -1.29 6.06
C GLU A 190 -2.64 -0.32 7.24
N GLN A 191 -3.12 0.91 7.06
CA GLN A 191 -3.21 1.88 8.14
C GLN A 191 -4.15 1.40 9.25
N ILE A 192 -5.33 0.86 8.89
CA ILE A 192 -6.29 0.32 9.85
C ILE A 192 -5.71 -0.87 10.62
N LEU A 193 -5.01 -1.77 9.94
CA LEU A 193 -4.39 -2.95 10.56
C LEU A 193 -3.26 -2.56 11.51
N ILE A 194 -2.40 -1.61 11.12
CA ILE A 194 -1.33 -1.10 11.98
C ILE A 194 -1.90 -0.41 13.21
N GLU A 195 -2.92 0.41 13.06
CA GLU A 195 -3.58 1.09 14.19
C GLU A 195 -4.16 0.06 15.18
N ARG A 196 -4.84 -0.97 14.69
CA ARG A 196 -5.37 -2.07 15.53
C ARG A 196 -4.25 -2.83 16.25
N ALA A 197 -3.14 -3.11 15.57
CA ALA A 197 -1.98 -3.76 16.18
C ALA A 197 -1.33 -2.87 17.25
N ALA A 198 -1.18 -1.59 16.97
CA ALA A 198 -0.65 -0.61 17.94
C ALA A 198 -1.49 -0.55 19.23
N HIS A 199 -2.83 -0.51 19.11
CA HIS A 199 -3.71 -0.56 20.27
C HIS A 199 -3.56 -1.85 21.07
N SER A 200 -3.42 -3.01 20.40
CA SER A 200 -3.18 -4.30 21.09
C SER A 200 -1.86 -4.31 21.85
N LEU A 201 -0.85 -3.66 21.30
CA LEU A 201 0.46 -3.48 21.93
C LEU A 201 0.49 -2.38 22.99
N ARG A 202 -0.65 -1.73 23.25
CA ARG A 202 -0.82 -0.61 24.18
C ARG A 202 0.04 0.61 23.85
N LEU A 203 0.30 0.84 22.56
CA LEU A 203 0.91 2.07 22.10
C LEU A 203 -0.11 3.20 22.17
N LYS A 204 0.34 4.41 22.49
CA LYS A 204 -0.45 5.62 22.27
C LYS A 204 -0.51 5.89 20.77
N VAL A 205 -1.70 6.15 20.23
CA VAL A 205 -1.90 6.45 18.81
C VAL A 205 -2.29 7.92 18.67
N GLU A 206 -1.56 8.65 17.82
CA GLU A 206 -1.84 10.06 17.50
C GLU A 206 -2.01 10.25 16.00
N ARG A 207 -3.12 10.91 15.62
CA ARG A 207 -3.38 11.31 14.23
C ARG A 207 -3.10 12.81 14.12
N LYS A 208 -1.92 13.15 13.60
CA LYS A 208 -1.50 14.53 13.38
C LYS A 208 -0.52 14.60 12.21
N PRO A 209 -0.40 15.77 11.54
CA PRO A 209 0.59 15.96 10.50
C PRO A 209 1.99 15.57 10.96
N ILE A 210 2.73 14.89 10.09
CA ILE A 210 4.15 14.59 10.28
C ILE A 210 4.95 15.64 9.53
N THR A 211 5.96 16.20 10.17
CA THR A 211 6.88 17.16 9.56
C THR A 211 8.26 16.56 9.40
N VAL A 212 9.09 17.16 8.54
CA VAL A 212 10.52 16.80 8.44
C VAL A 212 11.21 16.86 9.81
N GLN A 213 10.83 17.82 10.66
CA GLN A 213 11.37 17.92 12.02
C GLN A 213 10.92 16.74 12.88
N SER A 214 9.64 16.36 12.84
CA SER A 214 9.15 15.19 13.61
C SER A 214 9.76 13.88 13.13
N LEU A 215 10.06 13.73 11.83
CA LEU A 215 10.86 12.61 11.32
C LEU A 215 12.25 12.58 11.96
N LYS A 216 12.94 13.74 12.02
CA LYS A 216 14.26 13.83 12.65
C LYS A 216 14.25 13.52 14.15
N GLU A 217 13.14 13.68 14.82
CA GLU A 217 12.99 13.41 16.25
C GLU A 217 12.46 12.01 16.56
N ALA A 218 11.97 11.28 15.56
CA ALA A 218 11.44 9.94 15.74
C ALA A 218 12.53 8.91 16.09
N ASP A 219 12.15 7.85 16.78
CA ASP A 219 13.00 6.70 17.07
C ASP A 219 12.92 5.67 15.94
N GLU A 220 11.72 5.51 15.35
CA GLU A 220 11.46 4.60 14.23
C GLU A 220 10.60 5.30 13.17
N VAL A 221 10.85 4.95 11.91
CA VAL A 221 10.02 5.34 10.75
C VAL A 221 9.65 4.08 10.00
N LEU A 222 8.38 3.93 9.65
CA LEU A 222 7.92 2.78 8.89
C LEU A 222 6.92 3.20 7.81
N ILE A 223 6.93 2.45 6.72
CA ILE A 223 5.98 2.58 5.61
C ILE A 223 5.26 1.24 5.48
N ALA A 224 3.96 1.28 5.33
CA ALA A 224 3.16 0.09 5.09
C ALA A 224 2.73 -0.02 3.63
N SER A 225 2.62 -1.24 3.12
CA SER A 225 2.07 -1.54 1.81
C SER A 225 1.39 -2.92 1.83
N TRP A 226 0.78 -3.32 0.73
CA TRP A 226 0.22 -4.66 0.57
C TRP A 226 1.22 -5.79 0.87
N GLN A 227 2.51 -5.53 0.79
CA GLN A 227 3.57 -6.48 1.07
C GLN A 227 3.96 -6.55 2.55
N GLY A 228 3.41 -5.67 3.39
CA GLY A 228 3.73 -5.57 4.80
C GLY A 228 4.41 -4.26 5.18
N ILE A 229 5.08 -4.26 6.32
CA ILE A 229 5.77 -3.11 6.89
C ILE A 229 7.23 -3.08 6.40
N THR A 230 7.67 -1.91 5.96
CA THR A 230 9.07 -1.60 5.70
C THR A 230 9.56 -0.62 6.76
N ALA A 231 10.47 -1.06 7.63
CA ALA A 231 11.18 -0.17 8.53
C ALA A 231 12.27 0.59 7.77
N ILE A 232 12.35 1.89 7.96
CA ILE A 232 13.38 2.74 7.36
C ILE A 232 14.59 2.73 8.29
N ALA A 233 15.74 2.28 7.79
CA ALA A 233 16.98 2.22 8.57
C ALA A 233 17.67 3.58 8.67
N HIS A 234 17.65 4.36 7.56
CA HIS A 234 18.24 5.68 7.51
C HIS A 234 17.39 6.63 6.67
N ILE A 235 17.28 7.87 7.11
CA ILE A 235 16.83 8.99 6.27
C ILE A 235 17.99 9.97 6.22
N ASP A 236 18.56 10.15 5.03
CA ASP A 236 19.82 10.85 4.83
C ASP A 236 20.90 10.26 5.77
N ASN A 237 21.43 11.04 6.71
CA ASN A 237 22.47 10.60 7.66
C ASN A 237 21.90 10.15 9.03
N LYS A 238 20.60 10.16 9.24
CA LYS A 238 19.99 9.79 10.51
C LYS A 238 19.57 8.32 10.54
N PRO A 239 20.11 7.51 11.49
CA PRO A 239 19.67 6.14 11.70
C PRO A 239 18.36 6.08 12.50
N TYR A 240 17.59 5.00 12.29
CA TYR A 240 16.35 4.66 12.99
C TYR A 240 16.37 3.21 13.46
N MET A 241 15.62 2.94 14.53
CA MET A 241 15.38 1.59 15.03
C MET A 241 14.21 0.93 14.29
N SER A 242 13.99 -0.38 14.54
CA SER A 242 12.87 -1.16 13.97
C SER A 242 12.15 -2.04 15.01
N ILE A 243 12.40 -1.84 16.29
CA ILE A 243 11.96 -2.73 17.38
C ILE A 243 10.43 -2.76 17.50
N ILE A 244 9.80 -1.60 17.48
CA ILE A 244 8.34 -1.49 17.59
C ILE A 244 7.68 -1.89 16.26
N ALA A 245 8.30 -1.55 15.11
CA ALA A 245 7.84 -1.97 13.79
C ALA A 245 7.74 -3.50 13.68
N GLU A 246 8.76 -4.24 14.18
CA GLU A 246 8.75 -5.71 14.22
C GLU A 246 7.64 -6.26 15.12
N ARG A 247 7.40 -5.64 16.27
CA ARG A 247 6.31 -6.04 17.18
C ARG A 247 4.93 -5.79 16.56
N ILE A 248 4.74 -4.68 15.85
CA ILE A 248 3.50 -4.38 15.12
C ILE A 248 3.28 -5.45 14.04
N ALA A 249 4.30 -5.77 13.23
CA ALA A 249 4.21 -6.77 12.19
C ALA A 249 3.84 -8.15 12.77
N ALA A 250 4.50 -8.57 13.86
CA ALA A 250 4.20 -9.83 14.54
C ALA A 250 2.77 -9.88 15.11
N GLU A 251 2.25 -8.77 15.65
CA GLU A 251 0.88 -8.69 16.16
C GLU A 251 -0.16 -8.77 15.01
N MET A 252 0.11 -8.16 13.85
CA MET A 252 -0.74 -8.27 12.66
C MET A 252 -0.82 -9.72 12.19
N GLU A 253 0.31 -10.43 12.11
CA GLU A 253 0.38 -11.85 11.75
C GLU A 253 -0.41 -12.77 12.70
N ASN A 254 -0.31 -12.53 14.00
CA ASN A 254 -0.97 -13.34 15.01
C ASN A 254 -2.51 -13.24 14.96
N LYS A 255 -3.04 -12.09 14.53
CA LYS A 255 -4.47 -11.87 14.38
C LYS A 255 -5.07 -12.54 13.16
N GLU A 256 -4.31 -12.76 12.11
CA GLU A 256 -4.77 -13.47 10.92
C GLU A 256 -4.82 -15.00 11.07
N LYS A 257 -4.12 -15.52 12.05
CA LYS A 257 -4.11 -16.97 12.34
C LYS A 257 -5.25 -17.43 13.24
N LYS A 258 -6.04 -16.51 13.78
CA LYS A 258 -7.23 -16.74 14.59
C LYS A 258 -8.50 -16.56 13.79
#